data_24bc4382a1e0ca5c5660261872507766
#
_entry.id   24bc4382a1e0ca5c5660261872507766
#
_cell.length_a   1.000
_cell.length_b   1.000
_cell.length_c   1.000
_cell.angle_alpha   90.00
_cell.angle_beta   90.00
_cell.angle_gamma   90.00
#
_symmetry.space_group_name_H-M   'P 1'
#
loop_
_entity.id
_entity.type
_entity.pdbx_description
1 polymer ?
#
loop_
_entity_poly.entity_id
_entity_poly.type
_entity_poly.pdbx_seq_one_letter_code
_entity_poly.pdbx_strand_id
1 'polypeptide(L)'
;PPPHHDTYSIEDLGQLIHDAKAARVRVIVKLVSSEGIGTIAVGVAKAGADIINIAGNTGGTAAAAVTSLKYTGRAAEIGISEVHQALCANGIRQKVKIRGSGAMQTGLDVIKASLLGADSFEFGTTALMMLKCVMAKNCNIKCPAGLTTNAEIFDGDPRALAQYLLNISHEVLSLIHI
;
A
#
# COMPACT_ATOMS: atom_id res chain seq x y z
N PRO A 1 -3.31 5.72 -11.52
CA PRO A 1 -4.17 6.88 -11.62
C PRO A 1 -3.35 8.16 -11.52
N PRO A 2 -3.82 9.25 -12.09
CA PRO A 2 -3.16 10.53 -11.94
C PRO A 2 -3.12 10.95 -10.47
N PRO A 3 -2.24 11.87 -10.06
CA PRO A 3 -2.26 12.48 -8.75
C PRO A 3 -3.65 13.11 -8.47
N HIS A 4 -3.93 13.38 -7.22
CA HIS A 4 -5.14 14.08 -6.84
C HIS A 4 -5.25 15.38 -7.66
N HIS A 5 -6.40 15.65 -8.28
CA HIS A 5 -6.54 16.70 -9.28
C HIS A 5 -6.25 18.14 -8.78
N ASP A 6 -6.28 18.34 -7.46
CA ASP A 6 -5.97 19.63 -6.82
C ASP A 6 -4.57 19.69 -6.18
N THR A 7 -3.76 18.66 -6.38
CA THR A 7 -2.42 18.55 -5.76
C THR A 7 -1.37 18.40 -6.85
N TYR A 8 -0.67 19.47 -7.15
CA TYR A 8 0.32 19.53 -8.23
C TYR A 8 1.75 19.78 -7.75
N SER A 9 1.93 20.08 -6.47
CA SER A 9 3.24 20.33 -5.86
C SER A 9 3.35 19.71 -4.48
N ILE A 10 4.57 19.67 -3.94
CA ILE A 10 4.81 19.20 -2.58
C ILE A 10 4.23 20.19 -1.56
N GLU A 11 4.13 21.45 -1.91
CA GLU A 11 3.54 22.52 -1.10
C GLU A 11 2.03 22.31 -0.96
N ASP A 12 1.35 21.99 -2.05
CA ASP A 12 -0.09 21.67 -2.02
C ASP A 12 -0.35 20.44 -1.14
N LEU A 13 0.49 19.41 -1.26
CA LEU A 13 0.41 18.24 -0.41
C LEU A 13 0.69 18.59 1.06
N GLY A 14 1.66 19.45 1.32
CA GLY A 14 1.97 19.95 2.66
C GLY A 14 0.78 20.66 3.31
N GLN A 15 0.04 21.46 2.55
CA GLN A 15 -1.19 22.10 3.02
C GLN A 15 -2.26 21.06 3.39
N LEU A 16 -2.50 20.06 2.54
CA LEU A 16 -3.45 18.99 2.83
C LEU A 16 -3.07 18.19 4.07
N ILE A 17 -1.78 17.89 4.25
CA ILE A 17 -1.28 17.20 5.44
C ILE A 17 -1.52 18.05 6.69
N HIS A 18 -1.22 19.34 6.62
CA HIS A 18 -1.45 20.29 7.73
C HIS A 18 -2.92 20.31 8.12
N ASP A 19 -3.82 20.47 7.16
CA ASP A 19 -5.27 20.54 7.39
C ASP A 19 -5.82 19.23 7.96
N ALA A 20 -5.37 18.07 7.44
CA ALA A 20 -5.75 16.78 7.99
C ALA A 20 -5.29 16.61 9.44
N LYS A 21 -4.06 17.09 9.76
CA LYS A 21 -3.53 17.01 11.14
C LYS A 21 -4.25 17.91 12.14
N ALA A 22 -4.97 18.93 11.69
CA ALA A 22 -5.85 19.71 12.55
C ALA A 22 -6.93 18.85 13.24
N ALA A 23 -7.33 17.73 12.61
CA ALA A 23 -8.21 16.72 13.20
C ALA A 23 -7.51 15.75 14.18
N ARG A 24 -6.22 15.96 14.50
CA ARG A 24 -5.40 15.12 15.38
C ARG A 24 -5.27 13.66 14.93
N VAL A 25 -5.25 13.43 13.63
CA VAL A 25 -5.07 12.10 13.02
C VAL A 25 -3.66 11.94 12.46
N ARG A 26 -3.24 10.69 12.29
CA ARG A 26 -2.04 10.37 11.52
C ARG A 26 -2.35 10.39 10.04
N VAL A 27 -1.43 10.95 9.26
CA VAL A 27 -1.58 11.11 7.82
C VAL A 27 -0.69 10.10 7.09
N ILE A 28 -1.31 9.35 6.19
CA ILE A 28 -0.64 8.40 5.30
C ILE A 28 -0.65 8.98 3.89
N VAL A 29 0.51 9.11 3.29
CA VAL A 29 0.65 9.50 1.89
C VAL A 29 1.06 8.28 1.07
N LYS A 30 0.28 7.95 0.05
CA LYS A 30 0.58 6.85 -0.86
C LYS A 30 1.37 7.34 -2.06
N LEU A 31 2.46 6.65 -2.35
CA LEU A 31 3.29 6.87 -3.53
C LEU A 31 3.41 5.58 -4.34
N VAL A 32 3.44 5.70 -5.65
CA VAL A 32 3.75 4.58 -6.54
C VAL A 32 5.26 4.45 -6.69
N SER A 33 5.78 3.22 -6.65
CA SER A 33 7.18 2.92 -6.92
C SER A 33 7.53 3.32 -8.37
N SER A 34 7.98 4.55 -8.54
CA SER A 34 8.41 5.13 -9.80
C SER A 34 9.87 5.58 -9.69
N GLU A 35 10.46 5.96 -10.81
CA GLU A 35 11.80 6.53 -10.81
C GLU A 35 11.83 7.85 -10.01
N GLY A 36 12.85 8.03 -9.17
CA GLY A 36 12.99 9.21 -8.32
C GLY A 36 12.08 9.28 -7.10
N ILE A 37 11.38 8.19 -6.78
CA ILE A 37 10.45 8.14 -5.64
C ILE A 37 11.14 8.48 -4.31
N GLY A 38 12.42 8.18 -4.17
CA GLY A 38 13.19 8.55 -2.98
C GLY A 38 13.20 10.04 -2.70
N THR A 39 13.42 10.87 -3.73
CA THR A 39 13.36 12.33 -3.62
C THR A 39 11.97 12.83 -3.25
N ILE A 40 10.95 12.28 -3.89
CA ILE A 40 9.55 12.61 -3.59
C ILE A 40 9.23 12.26 -2.12
N ALA A 41 9.63 11.07 -1.67
CA ALA A 41 9.40 10.62 -0.30
C ALA A 41 10.09 11.51 0.75
N VAL A 42 11.29 12.01 0.46
CA VAL A 42 11.95 12.99 1.33
C VAL A 42 11.13 14.29 1.43
N GLY A 43 10.58 14.78 0.32
CA GLY A 43 9.67 15.92 0.32
C GLY A 43 8.40 15.67 1.14
N VAL A 44 7.76 14.51 0.96
CA VAL A 44 6.56 14.09 1.71
C VAL A 44 6.84 13.99 3.21
N ALA A 45 7.98 13.42 3.60
CA ALA A 45 8.40 13.36 5.00
C ALA A 45 8.62 14.75 5.60
N LYS A 46 9.26 15.67 4.85
CA LYS A 46 9.45 17.07 5.26
C LYS A 46 8.13 17.84 5.36
N ALA A 47 7.16 17.52 4.51
CA ALA A 47 5.80 18.07 4.57
C ALA A 47 4.99 17.59 5.79
N GLY A 48 5.51 16.61 6.53
CA GLY A 48 4.93 16.19 7.81
C GLY A 48 4.04 14.95 7.76
N ALA A 49 4.11 14.13 6.72
CA ALA A 49 3.44 12.83 6.70
C ALA A 49 3.97 11.91 7.82
N ASP A 50 3.11 11.12 8.42
CA ASP A 50 3.48 10.17 9.47
C ASP A 50 3.88 8.81 8.87
N ILE A 51 3.24 8.43 7.78
CA ILE A 51 3.48 7.17 7.08
C ILE A 51 3.55 7.44 5.57
N ILE A 52 4.54 6.86 4.92
CA ILE A 52 4.63 6.83 3.47
C ILE A 52 4.33 5.39 3.02
N ASN A 53 3.23 5.23 2.29
CA ASN A 53 2.83 3.93 1.73
C ASN A 53 3.39 3.79 0.32
N ILE A 54 4.30 2.84 0.12
CA ILE A 54 4.91 2.56 -1.18
C ILE A 54 4.16 1.41 -1.83
N ALA A 55 3.50 1.71 -2.94
CA ALA A 55 2.78 0.74 -3.75
C ALA A 55 3.60 0.36 -5.00
N GLY A 56 3.65 -0.93 -5.30
CA GLY A 56 4.24 -1.43 -6.55
C GLY A 56 3.30 -1.28 -7.75
N ASN A 57 3.79 -1.67 -8.92
CA ASN A 57 3.02 -1.69 -10.16
C ASN A 57 1.91 -2.77 -10.18
N THR A 58 2.01 -3.78 -9.32
CA THR A 58 1.05 -4.91 -9.24
C THR A 58 -0.11 -4.65 -8.30
N GLY A 59 -0.05 -3.58 -7.51
CA GLY A 59 -1.10 -3.18 -6.58
C GLY A 59 -1.70 -1.82 -6.92
N GLY A 60 -2.59 -1.35 -6.07
CA GLY A 60 -3.17 -0.01 -6.17
C GLY A 60 -4.58 0.00 -6.71
N THR A 61 -4.88 0.86 -7.67
CA THR A 61 -6.26 1.10 -8.12
C THR A 61 -6.76 -0.03 -9.01
N ALA A 62 -7.59 -0.91 -8.49
CA ALA A 62 -8.21 -2.00 -9.25
C ALA A 62 -9.05 -1.52 -10.44
N ALA A 63 -9.55 -0.29 -10.41
CA ALA A 63 -10.33 0.34 -11.48
C ALA A 63 -9.46 0.97 -12.58
N ALA A 64 -8.14 0.99 -12.44
CA ALA A 64 -7.26 1.55 -13.46
C ALA A 64 -7.32 0.74 -14.76
N ALA A 65 -7.10 1.42 -15.89
CA ALA A 65 -7.00 0.77 -17.19
C ALA A 65 -5.84 -0.26 -17.20
N VAL A 66 -5.99 -1.31 -17.97
CA VAL A 66 -4.98 -2.40 -18.08
C VAL A 66 -3.61 -1.86 -18.47
N THR A 67 -3.56 -0.86 -19.34
CA THR A 67 -2.32 -0.19 -19.74
C THR A 67 -1.61 0.48 -18.56
N SER A 68 -2.35 1.18 -17.70
CA SER A 68 -1.79 1.79 -16.49
C SER A 68 -1.28 0.73 -15.50
N LEU A 69 -2.06 -0.33 -15.28
CA LEU A 69 -1.65 -1.43 -14.37
C LEU A 69 -0.38 -2.13 -14.87
N LYS A 70 -0.22 -2.27 -16.18
CA LYS A 70 0.90 -2.99 -16.78
C LYS A 70 2.18 -2.17 -16.90
N TYR A 71 2.05 -0.87 -17.17
CA TYR A 71 3.18 -0.03 -17.56
C TYR A 71 3.50 1.11 -16.61
N THR A 72 2.75 1.29 -15.53
CA THR A 72 2.99 2.35 -14.55
C THR A 72 3.65 1.80 -13.30
N GLY A 73 4.79 2.36 -12.94
CA GLY A 73 5.53 1.99 -11.73
C GLY A 73 6.47 0.80 -11.92
N ARG A 74 7.18 0.51 -10.85
CA ARG A 74 8.14 -0.60 -10.71
C ARG A 74 7.70 -1.51 -9.56
N ALA A 75 8.40 -2.63 -9.36
CA ALA A 75 8.17 -3.50 -8.21
C ALA A 75 8.27 -2.71 -6.89
N ALA A 76 7.42 -3.05 -5.92
CA ALA A 76 7.37 -2.37 -4.62
C ALA A 76 8.71 -2.44 -3.89
N GLU A 77 9.42 -3.55 -4.00
CA GLU A 77 10.70 -3.81 -3.37
C GLU A 77 11.75 -2.75 -3.75
N ILE A 78 11.80 -2.37 -5.02
CA ILE A 78 12.71 -1.33 -5.51
C ILE A 78 12.36 0.02 -4.86
N GLY A 79 11.08 0.36 -4.87
CA GLY A 79 10.61 1.62 -4.28
C GLY A 79 10.82 1.71 -2.78
N ILE A 80 10.55 0.62 -2.04
CA ILE A 80 10.79 0.56 -0.58
C ILE A 80 12.26 0.80 -0.28
N SER A 81 13.15 0.10 -0.97
CA SER A 81 14.60 0.24 -0.78
C SER A 81 15.10 1.65 -1.12
N GLU A 82 14.67 2.20 -2.27
CA GLU A 82 15.04 3.56 -2.69
C GLU A 82 14.58 4.61 -1.67
N VAL A 83 13.33 4.52 -1.20
CA VAL A 83 12.79 5.45 -0.20
C VAL A 83 13.52 5.31 1.13
N HIS A 84 13.76 4.09 1.59
CA HIS A 84 14.52 3.84 2.82
C HIS A 84 15.91 4.50 2.77
N GLN A 85 16.65 4.25 1.70
CA GLN A 85 17.99 4.82 1.50
C GLN A 85 17.96 6.35 1.43
N ALA A 86 17.01 6.92 0.68
CA ALA A 86 16.88 8.38 0.54
C ALA A 86 16.56 9.06 1.87
N LEU A 87 15.68 8.48 2.68
CA LEU A 87 15.35 8.99 4.01
C LEU A 87 16.52 8.87 4.98
N CYS A 88 17.28 7.78 4.92
CA CYS A 88 18.51 7.60 5.71
C CYS A 88 19.58 8.62 5.32
N ALA A 89 19.85 8.80 4.03
CA ALA A 89 20.82 9.76 3.51
C ALA A 89 20.49 11.21 3.91
N ASN A 90 19.22 11.53 4.09
CA ASN A 90 18.77 12.86 4.54
C ASN A 90 18.60 12.97 6.06
N GLY A 91 18.92 11.94 6.84
CA GLY A 91 18.82 11.96 8.31
C GLY A 91 17.40 12.08 8.86
N ILE A 92 16.38 11.74 8.07
CA ILE A 92 14.95 11.88 8.45
C ILE A 92 14.20 10.57 8.52
N ARG A 93 14.87 9.43 8.34
CA ARG A 93 14.24 8.09 8.38
C ARG A 93 13.44 7.84 9.65
N GLN A 94 13.87 8.39 10.78
CA GLN A 94 13.22 8.23 12.08
C GLN A 94 11.90 9.00 12.22
N LYS A 95 11.67 10.00 11.37
CA LYS A 95 10.50 10.88 11.46
C LYS A 95 9.25 10.28 10.81
N VAL A 96 9.40 9.29 9.96
CA VAL A 96 8.32 8.71 9.16
C VAL A 96 8.41 7.19 9.13
N LYS A 97 7.26 6.52 9.07
CA LYS A 97 7.17 5.08 8.87
C LYS A 97 6.98 4.75 7.39
N ILE A 98 7.61 3.69 6.92
CA ILE A 98 7.42 3.17 5.57
C ILE A 98 6.44 2.00 5.65
N ARG A 99 5.39 2.04 4.82
CA ARG A 99 4.46 0.93 4.62
C ARG A 99 4.68 0.36 3.23
N GLY A 100 4.90 -0.95 3.15
CA GLY A 100 4.96 -1.68 1.89
C GLY A 100 3.57 -2.15 1.47
N SER A 101 3.20 -1.94 0.20
CA SER A 101 1.97 -2.44 -0.39
C SER A 101 2.18 -2.91 -1.83
N GLY A 102 1.22 -3.69 -2.32
CA GLY A 102 1.27 -4.26 -3.67
C GLY A 102 1.76 -5.71 -3.69
N ALA A 103 0.86 -6.61 -4.05
CA ALA A 103 1.10 -8.05 -4.19
C ALA A 103 1.68 -8.77 -2.96
N MET A 104 1.53 -8.24 -1.77
CA MET A 104 1.86 -8.95 -0.52
C MET A 104 0.94 -10.16 -0.36
N GLN A 105 1.50 -11.37 -0.32
CA GLN A 105 0.74 -12.62 -0.30
C GLN A 105 1.18 -13.58 0.79
N THR A 106 2.46 -13.58 1.15
CA THR A 106 3.07 -14.55 2.06
C THR A 106 3.84 -13.88 3.18
N GLY A 107 4.17 -14.63 4.24
CA GLY A 107 5.06 -14.14 5.29
C GLY A 107 6.46 -13.84 4.77
N LEU A 108 6.91 -14.57 3.75
CA LEU A 108 8.19 -14.30 3.10
C LEU A 108 8.21 -12.90 2.43
N ASP A 109 7.11 -12.47 1.81
CA ASP A 109 7.02 -11.12 1.22
C ASP A 109 7.13 -10.04 2.31
N VAL A 110 6.52 -10.27 3.47
CA VAL A 110 6.64 -9.39 4.64
C VAL A 110 8.10 -9.26 5.08
N ILE A 111 8.81 -10.39 5.20
CA ILE A 111 10.21 -10.39 5.63
C ILE A 111 11.11 -9.70 4.61
N LYS A 112 10.95 -10.01 3.32
CA LYS A 112 11.69 -9.32 2.26
C LYS A 112 11.50 -7.81 2.31
N ALA A 113 10.26 -7.34 2.41
CA ALA A 113 9.96 -5.93 2.49
C ALA A 113 10.50 -5.28 3.78
N SER A 114 10.48 -6.00 4.92
CA SER A 114 11.12 -5.56 6.17
C SER A 114 12.62 -5.35 6.02
N LEU A 115 13.31 -6.32 5.41
CA LEU A 115 14.75 -6.23 5.15
C LEU A 115 15.11 -5.06 4.23
N LEU A 116 14.20 -4.68 3.32
CA LEU A 116 14.35 -3.53 2.44
C LEU A 116 14.01 -2.19 3.11
N GLY A 117 13.47 -2.22 4.32
CA GLY A 117 13.24 -1.02 5.13
C GLY A 117 11.78 -0.68 5.41
N ALA A 118 10.81 -1.55 5.11
CA ALA A 118 9.41 -1.32 5.48
C ALA A 118 9.17 -1.59 6.97
N ASP A 119 8.38 -0.74 7.62
CA ASP A 119 7.98 -0.87 9.04
C ASP A 119 6.60 -1.53 9.19
N SER A 120 5.79 -1.52 8.14
CA SER A 120 4.42 -2.08 8.14
C SER A 120 4.01 -2.51 6.74
N PHE A 121 2.94 -3.30 6.65
CA PHE A 121 2.55 -3.97 5.40
C PHE A 121 1.05 -3.85 5.19
N GLU A 122 0.65 -3.76 3.91
CA GLU A 122 -0.74 -3.65 3.51
C GLU A 122 -1.13 -4.83 2.61
N PHE A 123 -2.18 -5.52 2.98
CA PHE A 123 -2.77 -6.62 2.23
C PHE A 123 -4.13 -6.17 1.68
N GLY A 124 -4.30 -6.15 0.37
CA GLY A 124 -5.54 -5.74 -0.28
C GLY A 124 -6.17 -6.89 -1.05
N THR A 125 -5.73 -7.07 -2.30
CA THR A 125 -6.30 -8.04 -3.24
C THR A 125 -6.33 -9.47 -2.69
N THR A 126 -5.28 -9.91 -2.02
CA THR A 126 -5.22 -11.28 -1.47
C THR A 126 -6.29 -11.48 -0.40
N ALA A 127 -6.51 -10.50 0.47
CA ALA A 127 -7.59 -10.55 1.44
C ALA A 127 -8.97 -10.63 0.78
N LEU A 128 -9.18 -9.86 -0.30
CA LEU A 128 -10.42 -9.95 -1.08
C LEU A 128 -10.61 -11.31 -1.75
N MET A 129 -9.53 -11.91 -2.27
CA MET A 129 -9.59 -13.25 -2.86
C MET A 129 -9.96 -14.31 -1.84
N MET A 130 -9.46 -14.21 -0.61
CA MET A 130 -9.86 -15.10 0.49
C MET A 130 -11.34 -14.95 0.84
N LEU A 131 -11.92 -13.78 0.61
CA LEU A 131 -13.37 -13.55 0.70
C LEU A 131 -14.14 -13.97 -0.57
N LYS A 132 -13.55 -14.78 -1.44
CA LYS A 132 -14.13 -15.25 -2.73
C LYS A 132 -14.26 -14.16 -3.80
N CYS A 133 -13.52 -13.07 -3.74
CA CYS A 133 -13.44 -12.11 -4.84
C CYS A 133 -12.81 -12.78 -6.07
N VAL A 134 -13.51 -12.77 -7.19
CA VAL A 134 -13.03 -13.35 -8.45
C VAL A 134 -12.31 -12.34 -9.35
N MET A 135 -12.08 -11.12 -8.88
CA MET A 135 -11.39 -10.04 -9.58
C MET A 135 -11.99 -9.68 -10.96
N ALA A 136 -13.27 -9.93 -11.13
CA ALA A 136 -13.99 -9.67 -12.40
C ALA A 136 -14.15 -8.18 -12.72
N LYS A 137 -13.79 -7.29 -11.80
CA LYS A 137 -13.93 -5.82 -11.90
C LYS A 137 -15.35 -5.30 -12.18
N ASN A 138 -16.36 -6.12 -11.96
CA ASN A 138 -17.78 -5.79 -12.12
C ASN A 138 -18.44 -5.30 -10.81
N CYS A 139 -17.65 -4.70 -9.93
CA CYS A 139 -18.08 -4.29 -8.59
C CYS A 139 -19.31 -3.38 -8.58
N ASN A 140 -19.43 -2.50 -9.60
CA ASN A 140 -20.51 -1.54 -9.70
C ASN A 140 -21.79 -2.08 -10.40
N ILE A 141 -21.72 -3.27 -11.00
CA ILE A 141 -22.83 -3.87 -11.74
C ILE A 141 -23.41 -5.03 -10.93
N LYS A 142 -22.63 -6.08 -10.76
CA LYS A 142 -22.99 -7.26 -9.99
C LYS A 142 -21.73 -7.94 -9.46
N CYS A 143 -21.61 -8.01 -8.15
CA CYS A 143 -20.53 -8.73 -7.51
C CYS A 143 -20.90 -10.20 -7.34
N PRO A 144 -20.16 -11.18 -7.94
CA PRO A 144 -20.50 -12.61 -7.80
C PRO A 144 -20.47 -13.12 -6.37
N ALA A 145 -19.59 -12.57 -5.52
CA ALA A 145 -19.45 -12.96 -4.12
C ALA A 145 -20.23 -12.06 -3.15
N GLY A 146 -20.98 -11.10 -3.64
CA GLY A 146 -21.75 -10.18 -2.80
C GLY A 146 -20.91 -9.29 -1.87
N LEU A 147 -19.66 -9.00 -2.23
CA LEU A 147 -18.76 -8.18 -1.42
C LEU A 147 -19.03 -6.68 -1.51
N THR A 148 -19.80 -6.24 -2.52
CA THR A 148 -20.16 -4.84 -2.69
C THR A 148 -21.47 -4.50 -1.98
N THR A 149 -21.63 -3.23 -1.63
CA THR A 149 -22.70 -2.73 -0.76
C THR A 149 -24.14 -2.96 -1.25
N ASN A 150 -24.33 -3.18 -2.55
CA ASN A 150 -25.65 -3.37 -3.14
C ASN A 150 -26.06 -4.86 -3.30
N ALA A 151 -25.29 -5.77 -2.73
CA ALA A 151 -25.60 -7.18 -2.79
C ALA A 151 -26.59 -7.53 -1.67
N GLU A 152 -27.68 -8.18 -2.02
CA GLU A 152 -28.66 -8.71 -1.06
C GLU A 152 -28.11 -9.89 -0.27
N ILE A 153 -27.17 -10.62 -0.85
CA ILE A 153 -26.57 -11.82 -0.26
C ILE A 153 -25.04 -11.68 -0.27
N PHE A 154 -24.44 -11.76 0.91
CA PHE A 154 -23.01 -11.89 1.09
C PHE A 154 -22.63 -13.38 1.07
N ASP A 155 -21.86 -13.81 0.08
CA ASP A 155 -21.33 -15.17 -0.07
C ASP A 155 -19.80 -15.23 0.15
N GLY A 156 -19.26 -14.29 0.91
CA GLY A 156 -17.84 -14.27 1.27
C GLY A 156 -17.49 -15.31 2.36
N ASP A 157 -16.21 -15.62 2.50
CA ASP A 157 -15.71 -16.54 3.51
C ASP A 157 -14.76 -15.83 4.51
N PRO A 158 -15.31 -15.23 5.60
CA PRO A 158 -14.50 -14.57 6.60
C PRO A 158 -13.56 -15.52 7.37
N ARG A 159 -13.91 -16.82 7.44
CA ARG A 159 -13.07 -17.82 8.13
C ARG A 159 -11.81 -18.11 7.33
N ALA A 160 -11.92 -18.22 6.01
CA ALA A 160 -10.77 -18.40 5.12
C ALA A 160 -9.83 -17.19 5.22
N LEU A 161 -10.35 -15.97 5.27
CA LEU A 161 -9.54 -14.77 5.48
C LEU A 161 -8.84 -14.79 6.85
N ALA A 162 -9.55 -15.11 7.93
CA ALA A 162 -8.95 -15.18 9.26
C ALA A 162 -7.83 -16.23 9.31
N GLN A 163 -8.05 -17.42 8.76
CA GLN A 163 -7.05 -18.48 8.69
C GLN A 163 -5.83 -18.07 7.88
N TYR A 164 -6.04 -17.39 6.76
CA TYR A 164 -4.96 -16.85 5.93
C TYR A 164 -4.08 -15.86 6.70
N LEU A 165 -4.68 -14.92 7.43
CA LEU A 165 -3.92 -13.95 8.24
C LEU A 165 -3.14 -14.61 9.38
N LEU A 166 -3.72 -15.64 10.01
CA LEU A 166 -3.01 -16.46 11.00
C LEU A 166 -1.82 -17.18 10.38
N ASN A 167 -1.98 -17.78 9.21
CA ASN A 167 -0.91 -18.49 8.51
C ASN A 167 0.25 -17.56 8.16
N ILE A 168 -0.03 -16.34 7.65
CA ILE A 168 1.01 -15.34 7.41
C ILE A 168 1.76 -15.02 8.71
N SER A 169 1.02 -14.80 9.80
CA SER A 169 1.63 -14.46 11.10
C SER A 169 2.55 -15.60 11.59
N HIS A 170 2.12 -16.85 11.47
CA HIS A 170 2.94 -18.00 11.82
C HIS A 170 4.17 -18.15 10.92
N GLU A 171 4.02 -17.92 9.61
CA GLU A 171 5.14 -17.97 8.66
C GLU A 171 6.19 -16.90 9.00
N VAL A 172 5.76 -15.66 9.27
CA VAL A 172 6.68 -14.59 9.69
C VAL A 172 7.42 -14.96 10.96
N LEU A 173 6.71 -15.46 11.99
CA LEU A 173 7.32 -15.86 13.24
C LEU A 173 8.32 -17.01 13.05
N SER A 174 8.00 -18.01 12.24
CA SER A 174 8.89 -19.14 11.98
C SER A 174 10.16 -18.71 11.24
N LEU A 175 10.05 -17.76 10.33
CA LEU A 175 11.21 -17.27 9.55
C LEU A 175 12.11 -16.31 10.35
N ILE A 176 11.59 -15.66 11.39
CA ILE A 176 12.41 -14.81 12.30
C ILE A 176 13.19 -15.66 13.29
N HIS A 177 12.73 -16.86 13.61
CA HIS A 177 13.36 -17.75 14.61
C HIS A 177 14.39 -18.72 14.02
N ILE A 178 14.70 -18.64 12.70
CA ILE A 178 15.79 -19.35 12.07
C ILE A 178 17.08 -18.53 12.17
#